data_aeed71064be108b905187fc2a0cb0ab5
#
_entry.id   aeed71064be108b905187fc2a0cb0ab5
#
_cell.length_a   1.000
_cell.length_b   1.000
_cell.length_c   1.000
_cell.angle_alpha   90.00
_cell.angle_beta   90.00
_cell.angle_gamma   90.00
#
_symmetry.space_group_name_H-M   'P 1'
#
loop_
_entity.id
_entity.type
_entity.pdbx_description
1 polymer ?
#
loop_
_entity_poly.entity_id
_entity_poly.type
_entity_poly.pdbx_seq_one_letter_code
_entity_poly.pdbx_strand_id
1 'polypeptide(L)'
;DPTRGGLGCALNEIARQSGVGMRLREAAIPVHEPVRALCEFLGLDPLYIANEGKLLAIVAAEAAPAVLAALRAHPLGSEAMLIGEVVADEDRFVDMETLLGGRRLVDWPSGELLPRIC
;
A
#
# COMPACT_ATOMS: atom_id res chain seq x y z
N ASP A 1 1.98 -3.17 -10.60
CA ASP A 1 2.51 -1.88 -10.11
C ASP A 1 1.37 -0.96 -9.67
N PRO A 2 1.50 -0.30 -8.53
CA PRO A 2 0.53 0.71 -8.11
C PRO A 2 0.77 2.02 -8.87
N THR A 3 0.51 2.02 -10.17
CA THR A 3 0.81 3.15 -11.03
C THR A 3 -0.10 4.35 -10.73
N ARG A 4 -1.22 4.48 -11.41
CA ARG A 4 -2.12 5.61 -11.21
C ARG A 4 -2.87 5.50 -9.89
N GLY A 5 -2.80 6.54 -9.07
CA GLY A 5 -3.43 6.55 -7.76
C GLY A 5 -2.68 5.80 -6.66
N GLY A 6 -1.49 5.26 -6.98
CA GLY A 6 -0.58 4.66 -6.02
C GLY A 6 -1.11 3.42 -5.32
N LEU A 7 -0.54 3.16 -4.16
CA LEU A 7 -0.89 1.99 -3.34
C LEU A 7 -2.36 2.03 -2.90
N GLY A 8 -2.87 3.20 -2.53
CA GLY A 8 -4.24 3.34 -2.05
C GLY A 8 -5.26 2.89 -3.07
N CYS A 9 -5.13 3.33 -4.32
CA CYS A 9 -6.05 2.90 -5.39
C CYS A 9 -5.89 1.42 -5.71
N ALA A 10 -4.66 0.93 -5.80
CA ALA A 10 -4.40 -0.48 -6.12
C ALA A 10 -5.04 -1.41 -5.09
N LEU A 11 -4.88 -1.10 -3.81
CA LEU A 11 -5.47 -1.92 -2.74
C LEU A 11 -6.99 -1.87 -2.74
N ASN A 12 -7.57 -0.70 -2.94
CA ASN A 12 -9.04 -0.57 -3.03
C ASN A 12 -9.60 -1.34 -4.22
N GLU A 13 -8.92 -1.29 -5.35
CA GLU A 13 -9.33 -2.04 -6.53
C GLU A 13 -9.32 -3.54 -6.27
N ILE A 14 -8.24 -4.05 -5.69
CA ILE A 14 -8.13 -5.47 -5.34
C ILE A 14 -9.21 -5.87 -4.32
N ALA A 15 -9.41 -5.06 -3.29
CA ALA A 15 -10.41 -5.33 -2.26
C ALA A 15 -11.81 -5.45 -2.85
N ARG A 16 -12.16 -4.53 -3.74
CA ARG A 16 -13.47 -4.55 -4.41
C ARG A 16 -13.64 -5.75 -5.32
N GLN A 17 -12.63 -6.04 -6.14
CA GLN A 17 -12.70 -7.15 -7.08
C GLN A 17 -12.74 -8.51 -6.37
N SER A 18 -12.07 -8.63 -5.25
CA SER A 18 -11.97 -9.88 -4.50
C SER A 18 -13.02 -10.02 -3.39
N GLY A 19 -13.78 -8.98 -3.10
CA GLY A 19 -14.81 -9.03 -2.07
C GLY A 19 -14.26 -9.12 -0.66
N VAL A 20 -13.12 -8.49 -0.39
CA VAL A 20 -12.43 -8.53 0.91
C VAL A 20 -12.11 -7.13 1.40
N GLY A 21 -11.78 -7.02 2.69
CA GLY A 21 -11.19 -5.83 3.25
C GLY A 21 -9.69 -6.02 3.47
N MET A 22 -9.03 -4.95 3.85
CA MET A 22 -7.59 -4.98 4.16
C MET A 22 -7.29 -4.10 5.35
N ARG A 23 -6.35 -4.55 6.17
CA ARG A 23 -5.82 -3.80 7.31
C ARG A 23 -4.34 -3.58 7.13
N LEU A 24 -3.96 -2.32 6.99
CA LEU A 24 -2.58 -1.92 6.79
C LEU A 24 -1.99 -1.37 8.08
N ARG A 25 -0.67 -1.32 8.12
CA ARG A 25 0.08 -0.63 9.18
C ARG A 25 0.97 0.42 8.52
N GLU A 26 0.73 1.68 8.84
CA GLU A 26 1.50 2.78 8.26
C GLU A 26 3.00 2.63 8.53
N ALA A 27 3.35 2.20 9.74
CA ALA A 27 4.75 2.02 10.12
C ALA A 27 5.48 0.97 9.28
N ALA A 28 4.75 0.03 8.68
CA ALA A 28 5.33 -1.03 7.87
C ALA A 28 5.46 -0.68 6.38
N ILE A 29 4.78 0.37 5.93
CA ILE A 29 4.82 0.79 4.52
C ILE A 29 6.11 1.57 4.28
N PRO A 30 7.03 1.06 3.44
CA PRO A 30 8.28 1.77 3.20
C PRO A 30 8.05 3.01 2.34
N VAL A 31 8.47 4.15 2.87
CA VAL A 31 8.48 5.42 2.16
C VAL A 31 9.85 6.05 2.41
N HIS A 32 10.59 6.32 1.34
CA HIS A 32 11.90 6.96 1.48
C HIS A 32 11.75 8.34 2.09
N GLU A 33 12.66 8.69 2.99
CA GLU A 33 12.56 9.95 3.75
C GLU A 33 12.43 11.19 2.89
N PRO A 34 13.20 11.35 1.79
CA PRO A 34 13.02 12.51 0.91
C PRO A 34 11.62 12.59 0.30
N VAL A 35 11.02 11.45 -0.03
CA VAL A 35 9.66 11.38 -0.57
C VAL A 35 8.65 11.80 0.50
N ARG A 36 8.81 11.30 1.72
CA ARG A 36 7.94 11.66 2.84
C ARG A 36 7.98 13.16 3.11
N ALA A 37 9.18 13.74 3.16
CA ALA A 37 9.36 15.17 3.37
C ALA A 37 8.72 16.00 2.26
N LEU A 38 8.91 15.60 1.01
CA LEU A 38 8.32 16.30 -0.13
C LEU A 38 6.80 16.23 -0.10
N CYS A 39 6.23 15.08 0.22
CA CYS A 39 4.79 14.92 0.34
C CYS A 39 4.21 15.81 1.44
N GLU A 40 4.86 15.89 2.59
CA GLU A 40 4.45 16.77 3.67
C GLU A 40 4.47 18.24 3.23
N PHE A 41 5.54 18.64 2.54
CA PHE A 41 5.68 20.01 2.03
C PHE A 41 4.58 20.37 1.03
N LEU A 42 4.22 19.44 0.14
CA LEU A 42 3.23 19.67 -0.91
C LEU A 42 1.79 19.35 -0.49
N GLY A 43 1.59 18.82 0.70
CA GLY A 43 0.27 18.41 1.15
C GLY A 43 -0.24 17.16 0.43
N LEU A 44 0.65 16.30 -0.03
CA LEU A 44 0.30 15.06 -0.73
C LEU A 44 0.38 13.87 0.20
N ASP A 45 -0.44 12.85 -0.09
CA ASP A 45 -0.41 11.58 0.64
C ASP A 45 0.40 10.56 -0.16
N PRO A 46 1.50 10.02 0.40
CA PRO A 46 2.32 9.03 -0.31
C PRO A 46 1.53 7.81 -0.80
N LEU A 47 0.43 7.46 -0.13
CA LEU A 47 -0.40 6.32 -0.52
C LEU A 47 -1.05 6.48 -1.89
N TYR A 48 -1.22 7.70 -2.36
CA TYR A 48 -1.90 8.00 -3.62
C TYR A 48 -0.97 8.52 -4.70
N ILE A 49 0.32 8.53 -4.44
CA ILE A 49 1.31 8.92 -5.45
C ILE A 49 1.50 7.76 -6.43
N ALA A 50 1.41 8.06 -7.72
CA ALA A 50 1.67 7.10 -8.78
C ALA A 50 3.08 6.51 -8.63
N ASN A 51 3.18 5.20 -8.77
CA ASN A 51 4.42 4.48 -8.48
C ASN A 51 4.68 3.43 -9.55
N GLU A 52 5.91 3.37 -10.01
CA GLU A 52 6.34 2.39 -10.98
C GLU A 52 7.54 1.61 -10.45
N GLY A 53 7.75 0.40 -10.97
CA GLY A 53 8.83 -0.44 -10.50
C GLY A 53 8.62 -1.00 -9.10
N LYS A 54 7.38 -1.08 -8.64
CA LYS A 54 7.01 -1.64 -7.35
C LYS A 54 6.16 -2.89 -7.56
N LEU A 55 6.31 -3.85 -6.69
CA LEU A 55 5.50 -5.07 -6.68
C LEU A 55 4.65 -5.09 -5.42
N LEU A 56 3.36 -5.30 -5.60
CA LEU A 56 2.43 -5.60 -4.52
C LEU A 56 2.02 -7.06 -4.65
N ALA A 57 2.26 -7.84 -3.62
CA ALA A 57 1.91 -9.26 -3.62
C ALA A 57 0.95 -9.57 -2.48
N ILE A 58 -0.09 -10.35 -2.78
CA ILE A 58 -1.03 -10.87 -1.80
C ILE A 58 -0.89 -12.37 -1.80
N VAL A 59 -0.56 -12.92 -0.65
CA VAL A 59 -0.22 -14.33 -0.51
C VAL A 59 -0.97 -14.94 0.67
N ALA A 60 -1.08 -16.25 0.70
CA ALA A 60 -1.63 -16.95 1.85
C ALA A 60 -0.80 -16.66 3.10
N ALA A 61 -1.47 -16.53 4.25
CA ALA A 61 -0.81 -16.16 5.49
C ALA A 61 0.34 -17.13 5.83
N GLU A 62 0.13 -18.43 5.61
CA GLU A 62 1.14 -19.45 5.90
C GLU A 62 2.37 -19.33 5.00
N ALA A 63 2.20 -18.81 3.80
CA ALA A 63 3.29 -18.63 2.83
C ALA A 63 4.03 -17.31 3.01
N ALA A 64 3.46 -16.36 3.74
CA ALA A 64 4.02 -15.01 3.84
C ALA A 64 5.48 -14.97 4.31
N PRO A 65 5.89 -15.70 5.37
CA PRO A 65 7.29 -15.67 5.80
C PRO A 65 8.26 -16.15 4.72
N ALA A 66 7.92 -17.23 4.01
CA ALA A 66 8.77 -17.75 2.96
C ALA A 66 8.85 -16.83 1.75
N VAL A 67 7.72 -16.27 1.34
CA VAL A 67 7.68 -15.31 0.23
C VAL A 67 8.47 -14.06 0.56
N LEU A 68 8.30 -13.53 1.77
CA LEU A 68 9.03 -12.34 2.20
C LEU A 68 10.55 -12.59 2.21
N ALA A 69 10.98 -13.75 2.72
CA ALA A 69 12.39 -14.13 2.72
C ALA A 69 12.94 -14.22 1.29
N ALA A 70 12.18 -14.83 0.38
CA ALA A 70 12.58 -14.96 -1.03
C ALA A 70 12.70 -13.59 -1.70
N LEU A 71 11.75 -12.68 -1.45
CA LEU A 71 11.81 -11.33 -1.99
C LEU A 71 13.03 -10.56 -1.48
N ARG A 72 13.29 -10.64 -0.18
CA ARG A 72 14.43 -9.94 0.43
C ARG A 72 15.79 -10.48 -0.02
N ALA A 73 15.84 -11.73 -0.44
CA ALA A 73 17.06 -12.33 -0.97
C ALA A 73 17.40 -11.81 -2.37
N HIS A 74 16.45 -11.24 -3.08
CA HIS A 74 16.68 -10.63 -4.39
C HIS A 74 17.14 -9.18 -4.22
N PRO A 75 18.13 -8.73 -5.00
CA PRO A 75 18.64 -7.35 -4.87
C PRO A 75 17.56 -6.28 -4.99
N LEU A 76 16.59 -6.47 -5.88
CA LEU A 76 15.50 -5.52 -6.06
C LEU A 76 14.42 -5.60 -4.99
N GLY A 77 14.41 -6.65 -4.20
CA GLY A 77 13.42 -6.87 -3.14
C GLY A 77 13.96 -6.71 -1.73
N SER A 78 15.16 -6.16 -1.56
CA SER A 78 15.81 -6.04 -0.25
C SER A 78 15.01 -5.25 0.78
N GLU A 79 14.15 -4.33 0.32
CA GLU A 79 13.30 -3.50 1.18
C GLU A 79 11.85 -4.00 1.26
N ALA A 80 11.58 -5.22 0.81
CA ALA A 80 10.24 -5.79 0.88
C ALA A 80 9.73 -5.84 2.33
N MET A 81 8.47 -5.49 2.53
CA MET A 81 7.84 -5.44 3.84
C MET A 81 6.47 -6.08 3.81
N LEU A 82 6.12 -6.71 4.93
CA LEU A 82 4.75 -7.14 5.17
C LEU A 82 3.98 -5.93 5.70
N ILE A 83 3.11 -5.37 4.87
CA ILE A 83 2.46 -4.09 5.15
C ILE A 83 1.08 -4.20 5.76
N GLY A 84 0.49 -5.39 5.77
CA GLY A 84 -0.84 -5.59 6.32
C GLY A 84 -1.38 -6.97 6.05
N GLU A 85 -2.68 -7.11 6.24
CA GLU A 85 -3.37 -8.38 6.04
C GLU A 85 -4.70 -8.19 5.32
N VAL A 86 -5.13 -9.24 4.63
CA VAL A 86 -6.46 -9.30 4.02
C VAL A 86 -7.41 -9.88 5.05
N VAL A 87 -8.57 -9.27 5.21
CA VAL A 87 -9.60 -9.66 6.18
C VAL A 87 -10.93 -9.86 5.50
N ALA A 88 -11.81 -10.63 6.12
CA ALA A 88 -13.19 -10.75 5.67
C ALA A 88 -13.93 -9.47 6.05
N ASP A 89 -14.44 -8.76 5.05
CA ASP A 89 -15.20 -7.54 5.24
C ASP A 89 -16.17 -7.36 4.08
N GLU A 90 -17.45 -7.44 4.36
CA GLU A 90 -18.49 -7.27 3.35
C GLU A 90 -18.48 -5.86 2.75
N ASP A 91 -18.05 -4.86 3.52
CA ASP A 91 -17.96 -3.48 3.07
C ASP A 91 -16.71 -3.22 2.22
N ARG A 92 -15.78 -4.17 2.21
CA ARG A 92 -14.55 -4.11 1.40
C ARG A 92 -13.70 -2.89 1.70
N PHE A 93 -13.63 -2.50 2.97
CA PHE A 93 -12.82 -1.35 3.37
C PHE A 93 -11.35 -1.70 3.46
N VAL A 94 -10.53 -0.76 3.01
CA VAL A 94 -9.09 -0.74 3.27
C VAL A 94 -8.87 0.26 4.38
N ASP A 95 -8.45 -0.18 5.54
CA ASP A 95 -8.12 0.70 6.65
C ASP A 95 -6.65 0.59 7.03
N MET A 96 -6.16 1.56 7.78
CA MET A 96 -4.76 1.62 8.14
C MET A 96 -4.61 2.06 9.59
N GLU A 97 -3.81 1.31 10.35
CA GLU A 97 -3.34 1.76 11.65
C GLU A 97 -2.27 2.83 11.44
N THR A 98 -2.50 4.02 11.98
CA THR A 98 -1.60 5.15 11.81
C THR A 98 -0.42 5.09 12.78
N LEU A 99 0.60 5.89 12.52
CA LEU A 99 1.79 5.98 13.38
C LEU A 99 1.46 6.38 14.81
N LEU A 100 0.36 7.09 15.03
CA LEU A 100 -0.09 7.53 16.34
C LEU A 100 -1.01 6.52 17.04
N GLY A 101 -1.24 5.37 16.41
CA GLY A 101 -2.06 4.30 16.99
C GLY A 101 -3.54 4.38 16.65
N GLY A 102 -3.97 5.41 15.95
CA GLY A 102 -5.35 5.52 15.46
C GLY A 102 -5.56 4.71 14.20
N ARG A 103 -6.77 4.75 13.68
CA ARG A 103 -7.13 4.12 12.41
C ARG A 103 -7.68 5.15 11.45
N ARG A 104 -7.37 4.97 10.17
CA ARG A 104 -8.01 5.79 9.13
C ARG A 104 -8.44 4.89 7.98
N LEU A 105 -9.47 5.31 7.29
CA LEU A 105 -9.93 4.66 6.07
C LEU A 105 -9.02 5.08 4.91
N VAL A 106 -8.51 4.11 4.16
CA VAL A 106 -7.79 4.35 2.92
C VAL A 106 -8.82 4.16 1.81
N ASP A 107 -9.46 5.26 1.41
CA ASP A 107 -10.56 5.23 0.46
C ASP A 107 -10.08 5.59 -0.95
N TRP A 108 -10.97 5.48 -1.93
CA TRP A 108 -10.71 6.04 -3.24
C TRP A 108 -10.48 7.54 -3.10
N PRO A 109 -9.46 8.08 -3.77
CA PRO A 109 -9.23 9.52 -3.70
C PRO A 109 -10.39 10.25 -4.37
N SER A 110 -10.83 11.35 -3.74
CA SER A 110 -11.75 12.30 -4.34
C SER A 110 -10.93 13.37 -5.04
N GLY A 111 -11.30 13.72 -6.26
CA GLY A 111 -10.59 14.72 -7.05
C GLY A 111 -9.64 14.12 -8.07
N GLU A 112 -8.74 14.95 -8.58
CA GLU A 112 -7.82 14.52 -9.63
C GLU A 112 -6.65 13.72 -9.08
N LEU A 113 -6.37 12.60 -9.72
CA LEU A 113 -5.17 11.83 -9.46
C LEU A 113 -4.00 12.44 -10.21
N LEU A 114 -2.80 12.27 -9.65
CA LEU A 114 -1.59 12.65 -10.39
C LEU A 114 -1.49 11.83 -11.67
N PRO A 115 -1.01 12.43 -12.75
CA PRO A 115 -0.90 11.72 -14.02
C PRO A 115 0.13 10.59 -13.94
N ARG A 116 -0.06 9.61 -14.79
CA ARG A 116 0.91 8.52 -14.97
C ARG A 116 2.16 9.08 -15.63
N ILE A 117 3.30 8.74 -15.09
CA ILE A 117 4.58 9.30 -15.55
C ILE A 117 5.12 8.63 -16.80
N CYS A 118 4.88 7.36 -16.98
CA CYS A 118 5.43 6.63 -18.15
C CYS A 118 4.53 6.65 -19.37
#